data_9c4d2bdf2cfd55e0439b117a17aa3cc4
#
_entry.id   9c4d2bdf2cfd55e0439b117a17aa3cc4
#
_cell.length_a   1.000
_cell.length_b   1.000
_cell.length_c   1.000
_cell.angle_alpha   90.00
_cell.angle_beta   90.00
_cell.angle_gamma   90.00
#
_symmetry.space_group_name_H-M   'P 1'
#
loop_
_entity.id
_entity.type
_entity.pdbx_description
1 polymer ?
#
loop_
_entity_poly.entity_id
_entity_poly.type
_entity_poly.pdbx_seq_one_letter_code
_entity_poly.pdbx_strand_id
1 'polypeptide(L)'
;MSNLGNNSPDLYTSDSTAQTQDLPVAAMLLDVTFVHAKGVVALDHVSFSIPAGKRTCIVGANGSGKSTVASILSGLTAPDEGTVTFLGTTVVNDGQVDFEAYKTIRPQLGLVFQNPEDQIICSVVADDIAFGLENLQVPSNQITPLVEQQITLGTLTEFASENPQMLSGG
;
A
#
# COMPACT_ATOMS: atom_id res chain seq x y z
N MET A 1 27.94 22.67 26.28
CA MET A 1 27.30 23.14 25.05
C MET A 1 27.65 22.12 23.95
N SER A 2 26.88 21.06 23.84
CA SER A 2 27.08 19.95 22.88
C SER A 2 26.03 20.03 21.82
N ASN A 3 26.49 20.30 20.60
CA ASN A 3 25.73 20.34 19.37
C ASN A 3 25.20 18.94 19.09
N LEU A 4 23.91 18.73 19.24
CA LEU A 4 23.22 17.55 18.74
C LEU A 4 22.94 17.78 17.25
N GLY A 5 23.72 17.10 16.42
CA GLY A 5 23.56 17.10 14.98
C GLY A 5 22.19 16.57 14.58
N ASN A 6 21.55 17.33 13.73
CA ASN A 6 20.30 17.03 13.06
C ASN A 6 20.53 15.86 12.08
N ASN A 7 20.18 14.64 12.48
CA ASN A 7 20.26 13.45 11.65
C ASN A 7 18.92 13.27 10.95
N SER A 8 18.72 14.02 9.88
CA SER A 8 17.68 13.70 8.89
C SER A 8 18.09 12.39 8.20
N PRO A 9 17.24 11.37 8.10
CA PRO A 9 17.59 10.15 7.39
C PRO A 9 17.73 10.45 5.90
N ASP A 10 18.96 10.33 5.38
CA ASP A 10 19.23 10.38 3.96
C ASP A 10 18.48 9.23 3.26
N LEU A 11 17.41 9.55 2.56
CA LEU A 11 16.77 8.66 1.60
C LEU A 11 17.72 8.54 0.40
N TYR A 12 18.54 7.50 0.38
CA TYR A 12 19.39 7.18 -0.76
C TYR A 12 18.51 6.76 -1.95
N THR A 13 18.28 7.68 -2.86
CA THR A 13 17.92 7.35 -4.23
C THR A 13 19.24 7.05 -4.97
N SER A 14 19.50 5.78 -5.29
CA SER A 14 20.61 5.45 -6.19
C SER A 14 20.28 5.99 -7.58
N ASP A 15 20.89 7.11 -7.94
CA ASP A 15 20.89 7.66 -9.28
C ASP A 15 21.67 6.74 -10.21
N SER A 16 20.97 5.81 -10.87
CA SER A 16 21.45 5.26 -12.12
C SER A 16 20.92 6.20 -13.21
N THR A 17 21.81 7.00 -13.80
CA THR A 17 21.58 7.79 -15.02
C THR A 17 21.32 6.88 -16.23
N ALA A 18 20.21 6.16 -16.21
CA ALA A 18 19.55 5.61 -17.37
C ALA A 18 18.44 6.60 -17.72
N GLN A 19 18.39 7.07 -18.96
CA GLN A 19 17.38 7.98 -19.50
C GLN A 19 16.00 7.65 -18.92
N THR A 20 15.53 8.49 -18.02
CA THR A 20 14.16 8.45 -17.48
C THR A 20 13.27 8.87 -18.66
N GLN A 21 12.85 7.92 -19.50
CA GLN A 21 11.62 8.10 -20.25
C GLN A 21 10.57 8.51 -19.22
N ASP A 22 9.72 9.50 -19.56
CA ASP A 22 8.59 9.96 -18.74
C ASP A 22 7.63 8.78 -18.50
N LEU A 23 7.98 7.92 -17.54
CA LEU A 23 7.09 6.84 -17.12
C LEU A 23 5.94 7.48 -16.34
N PRO A 24 4.70 7.10 -16.63
CA PRO A 24 3.59 7.58 -15.85
C PRO A 24 3.83 7.25 -14.36
N VAL A 25 3.43 8.17 -13.50
CA VAL A 25 3.58 8.03 -12.04
C VAL A 25 2.40 7.23 -11.51
N ALA A 26 2.68 6.12 -10.82
CA ALA A 26 1.66 5.31 -10.16
C ALA A 26 1.21 5.92 -8.83
N ALA A 27 2.17 6.45 -8.05
CA ALA A 27 1.86 7.17 -6.82
C ALA A 27 2.89 8.28 -6.58
N MET A 28 2.46 9.36 -5.94
CA MET A 28 3.32 10.49 -5.58
C MET A 28 2.95 10.99 -4.19
N LEU A 29 3.96 11.19 -3.37
CA LEU A 29 3.91 11.97 -2.15
C LEU A 29 4.64 13.28 -2.41
N LEU A 30 4.02 14.40 -2.03
CA LEU A 30 4.61 15.72 -2.18
C LEU A 30 4.47 16.47 -0.87
N ASP A 31 5.62 16.81 -0.28
CA ASP A 31 5.75 17.59 0.96
C ASP A 31 4.97 16.98 2.14
N VAL A 32 5.02 15.67 2.26
CA VAL A 32 4.20 14.91 3.22
C VAL A 32 4.84 14.92 4.60
N THR A 33 4.06 15.39 5.58
CA THR A 33 4.38 15.32 7.01
C THR A 33 3.38 14.40 7.72
N PHE A 34 3.87 13.56 8.62
CA PHE A 34 3.05 12.70 9.46
C PHE A 34 3.59 12.62 10.88
N VAL A 35 2.73 12.88 11.86
CA VAL A 35 3.06 12.89 13.28
C VAL A 35 2.22 11.84 14.01
N HIS A 36 2.85 10.89 14.69
CA HIS A 36 2.15 9.92 15.52
C HIS A 36 1.48 10.60 16.73
N ALA A 37 0.44 9.94 17.29
CA ALA A 37 -0.36 10.45 18.41
C ALA A 37 0.43 10.91 19.67
N LYS A 38 1.70 10.54 19.79
CA LYS A 38 2.60 10.97 20.87
C LYS A 38 3.50 12.15 20.48
N GLY A 39 3.23 12.82 19.37
CA GLY A 39 4.04 13.94 18.88
C GLY A 39 5.37 13.52 18.24
N VAL A 40 5.54 12.24 17.93
CA VAL A 40 6.74 11.75 17.23
C VAL A 40 6.55 11.95 15.72
N VAL A 41 7.37 12.80 15.12
CA VAL A 41 7.38 13.02 13.66
C VAL A 41 7.93 11.75 12.99
N ALA A 42 7.10 11.10 12.18
CA ALA A 42 7.49 9.89 11.44
C ALA A 42 7.88 10.20 9.99
N LEU A 43 7.28 11.21 9.39
CA LEU A 43 7.64 11.76 8.09
C LEU A 43 7.71 13.29 8.24
N ASP A 44 8.76 13.88 7.69
CA ASP A 44 9.04 15.32 7.75
C ASP A 44 9.31 15.82 6.33
N HIS A 45 8.32 16.51 5.74
CA HIS A 45 8.38 17.07 4.38
C HIS A 45 8.88 16.09 3.29
N VAL A 46 8.39 14.85 3.34
CA VAL A 46 8.83 13.78 2.44
C VAL A 46 8.19 13.92 1.07
N SER A 47 9.02 13.91 0.03
CA SER A 47 8.57 13.94 -1.36
C SER A 47 9.25 12.85 -2.18
N PHE A 48 8.47 12.01 -2.88
CA PHE A 48 8.96 11.07 -3.88
C PHE A 48 7.83 10.59 -4.77
N SER A 49 8.19 9.92 -5.88
CA SER A 49 7.23 9.31 -6.79
C SER A 49 7.57 7.83 -7.04
N ILE A 50 6.53 7.04 -7.29
CA ILE A 50 6.61 5.64 -7.69
C ILE A 50 6.23 5.56 -9.17
N PRO A 51 7.17 5.18 -10.06
CA PRO A 51 6.87 5.04 -11.48
C PRO A 51 5.96 3.85 -11.72
N ALA A 52 5.01 3.99 -12.66
CA ALA A 52 4.13 2.90 -13.06
C ALA A 52 4.91 1.76 -13.75
N GLY A 53 4.48 0.52 -13.52
CA GLY A 53 5.10 -0.67 -14.11
C GLY A 53 6.49 -1.00 -13.57
N LYS A 54 6.94 -0.34 -12.51
CA LYS A 54 8.23 -0.63 -11.85
C LYS A 54 8.03 -1.19 -10.45
N ARG A 55 9.05 -1.90 -9.96
CA ARG A 55 9.14 -2.31 -8.56
C ARG A 55 9.98 -1.28 -7.82
N THR A 56 9.40 -0.67 -6.79
CA THR A 56 10.10 0.29 -5.92
C THR A 56 10.35 -0.37 -4.56
N CYS A 57 11.56 -0.25 -4.06
CA CYS A 57 11.94 -0.75 -2.75
C CYS A 57 12.27 0.41 -1.82
N ILE A 58 11.62 0.47 -0.66
CA ILE A 58 11.90 1.47 0.39
C ILE A 58 12.80 0.80 1.44
N VAL A 59 14.01 1.29 1.59
CA VAL A 59 15.00 0.77 2.54
C VAL A 59 15.37 1.81 3.59
N GLY A 60 15.77 1.37 4.76
CA GLY A 60 16.16 2.25 5.85
C GLY A 60 16.17 1.54 7.20
N ALA A 61 16.71 2.19 8.23
CA ALA A 61 16.75 1.67 9.60
C ALA A 61 15.35 1.46 10.21
N ASN A 62 15.27 0.71 11.31
CA ASN A 62 14.01 0.63 12.05
C ASN A 62 13.64 2.00 12.62
N GLY A 63 12.35 2.36 12.53
CA GLY A 63 11.86 3.68 12.93
C GLY A 63 12.05 4.79 11.89
N SER A 64 12.55 4.51 10.67
CA SER A 64 12.75 5.54 9.62
C SER A 64 11.49 5.88 8.82
N GLY A 65 10.30 5.55 9.27
CA GLY A 65 9.04 5.94 8.60
C GLY A 65 8.58 5.01 7.47
N LYS A 66 9.29 3.93 7.12
CA LYS A 66 8.91 3.01 6.02
C LYS A 66 7.48 2.47 6.13
N SER A 67 7.11 2.00 7.30
CA SER A 67 5.75 1.49 7.55
C SER A 67 4.70 2.60 7.46
N THR A 68 5.05 3.83 7.87
CA THR A 68 4.17 5.00 7.74
C THR A 68 3.95 5.35 6.28
N VAL A 69 5.02 5.35 5.46
CA VAL A 69 4.91 5.52 4.00
C VAL A 69 4.01 4.44 3.39
N ALA A 70 4.23 3.16 3.75
CA ALA A 70 3.39 2.06 3.25
C ALA A 70 1.91 2.23 3.66
N SER A 71 1.64 2.66 4.89
CA SER A 71 0.28 2.93 5.38
C SER A 71 -0.40 4.08 4.61
N ILE A 72 0.33 5.15 4.29
CA ILE A 72 -0.18 6.27 3.49
C ILE A 72 -0.43 5.81 2.05
N LEU A 73 0.52 5.10 1.44
CA LEU A 73 0.39 4.59 0.07
C LEU A 73 -0.72 3.55 -0.08
N SER A 74 -1.08 2.82 0.97
CA SER A 74 -2.20 1.88 0.96
C SER A 74 -3.53 2.53 1.35
N GLY A 75 -3.49 3.79 1.80
CA GLY A 75 -4.66 4.53 2.25
C GLY A 75 -5.23 4.09 3.60
N LEU A 76 -4.44 3.43 4.41
CA LEU A 76 -4.80 3.13 5.79
C LEU A 76 -4.69 4.35 6.71
N THR A 77 -3.86 5.31 6.31
CA THR A 77 -3.57 6.52 7.09
C THR A 77 -3.45 7.70 6.14
N ALA A 78 -4.05 8.84 6.50
CA ALA A 78 -3.81 10.11 5.81
C ALA A 78 -2.63 10.85 6.47
N PRO A 79 -1.80 11.58 5.72
CA PRO A 79 -0.81 12.48 6.30
C PRO A 79 -1.49 13.68 6.96
N ASP A 80 -0.76 14.35 7.87
CA ASP A 80 -1.22 15.59 8.51
C ASP A 80 -1.10 16.78 7.54
N GLU A 81 -0.05 16.77 6.69
CA GLU A 81 0.21 17.81 5.70
C GLU A 81 0.70 17.18 4.39
N GLY A 82 0.65 17.96 3.31
CA GLY A 82 1.14 17.57 2.00
C GLY A 82 0.10 16.90 1.12
N THR A 83 0.54 16.41 -0.02
CA THR A 83 -0.34 15.90 -1.09
C THR A 83 0.00 14.45 -1.42
N VAL A 84 -1.05 13.64 -1.60
CA VAL A 84 -0.94 12.25 -2.08
C VAL A 84 -1.75 12.10 -3.36
N THR A 85 -1.10 11.55 -4.38
CA THR A 85 -1.70 11.33 -5.70
C THR A 85 -1.48 9.89 -6.13
N PHE A 86 -2.52 9.25 -6.66
CA PHE A 86 -2.45 7.93 -7.29
C PHE A 86 -2.96 8.00 -8.72
N LEU A 87 -2.19 7.46 -9.67
CA LEU A 87 -2.56 7.38 -11.09
C LEU A 87 -3.08 8.72 -11.65
N GLY A 88 -2.49 9.83 -11.23
CA GLY A 88 -2.88 11.18 -11.61
C GLY A 88 -4.06 11.75 -10.83
N THR A 89 -4.70 11.00 -9.93
CA THR A 89 -5.81 11.45 -9.09
C THR A 89 -5.30 11.84 -7.70
N THR A 90 -5.46 13.10 -7.30
CA THR A 90 -5.13 13.57 -5.97
C THR A 90 -6.20 13.09 -4.98
N VAL A 91 -5.79 12.32 -3.97
CA VAL A 91 -6.69 11.77 -2.93
C VAL A 91 -6.51 12.44 -1.58
N VAL A 92 -5.37 13.10 -1.37
CA VAL A 92 -5.12 13.96 -0.20
C VAL A 92 -4.50 15.26 -0.70
N ASN A 93 -5.02 16.38 -0.24
CA ASN A 93 -4.48 17.70 -0.53
C ASN A 93 -4.36 18.50 0.77
N ASP A 94 -3.12 18.84 1.13
CA ASP A 94 -2.79 19.54 2.38
C ASP A 94 -3.44 18.87 3.62
N GLY A 95 -3.20 17.56 3.76
CA GLY A 95 -3.76 16.73 4.83
C GLY A 95 -5.25 16.42 4.74
N GLN A 96 -5.99 17.03 3.81
CA GLN A 96 -7.43 16.82 3.63
C GLN A 96 -7.70 15.69 2.65
N VAL A 97 -8.46 14.67 3.09
CA VAL A 97 -8.82 13.49 2.29
C VAL A 97 -10.02 13.81 1.40
N ASP A 98 -9.88 13.62 0.09
CA ASP A 98 -10.99 13.53 -0.85
C ASP A 98 -11.52 12.09 -0.91
N PHE A 99 -12.58 11.81 -0.17
CA PHE A 99 -13.18 10.48 -0.09
C PHE A 99 -13.78 10.02 -1.41
N GLU A 100 -14.28 10.92 -2.27
CA GLU A 100 -14.85 10.53 -3.56
C GLU A 100 -13.74 10.18 -4.56
N ALA A 101 -12.68 10.96 -4.61
CA ALA A 101 -11.48 10.61 -5.37
C ALA A 101 -10.89 9.27 -4.87
N TYR A 102 -10.85 9.07 -3.54
CA TYR A 102 -10.32 7.85 -2.94
C TYR A 102 -11.12 6.60 -3.34
N LYS A 103 -12.46 6.67 -3.38
CA LYS A 103 -13.32 5.56 -3.81
C LYS A 103 -12.98 5.08 -5.23
N THR A 104 -12.60 5.99 -6.13
CA THR A 104 -12.25 5.62 -7.52
C THR A 104 -10.91 4.89 -7.61
N ILE A 105 -9.99 5.18 -6.69
CA ILE A 105 -8.64 4.59 -6.66
C ILE A 105 -8.58 3.32 -5.81
N ARG A 106 -9.39 3.20 -4.77
CA ARG A 106 -9.36 2.08 -3.81
C ARG A 106 -9.35 0.68 -4.45
N PRO A 107 -10.12 0.41 -5.52
CA PRO A 107 -10.08 -0.90 -6.20
C PRO A 107 -8.74 -1.24 -6.87
N GLN A 108 -7.88 -0.23 -7.08
CA GLN A 108 -6.57 -0.38 -7.73
C GLN A 108 -5.42 -0.46 -6.72
N LEU A 109 -5.72 -0.32 -5.42
CA LEU A 109 -4.74 -0.40 -4.33
C LEU A 109 -4.85 -1.74 -3.63
N GLY A 110 -3.74 -2.45 -3.54
CA GLY A 110 -3.61 -3.67 -2.73
C GLY A 110 -2.52 -3.49 -1.68
N LEU A 111 -2.73 -4.06 -0.50
CA LEU A 111 -1.74 -4.10 0.57
C LEU A 111 -1.56 -5.55 1.02
N VAL A 112 -0.32 -5.96 1.19
CA VAL A 112 0.04 -7.22 1.84
C VAL A 112 0.70 -6.88 3.16
N PHE A 113 0.12 -7.34 4.28
CA PHE A 113 0.67 -7.14 5.62
C PHE A 113 1.90 -8.01 5.87
N GLN A 114 2.67 -7.66 6.87
CA GLN A 114 3.85 -8.41 7.26
C GLN A 114 3.50 -9.83 7.75
N ASN A 115 2.39 -9.96 8.49
CA ASN A 115 1.87 -11.25 8.93
C ASN A 115 0.69 -11.63 8.02
N PRO A 116 0.78 -12.68 7.21
CA PRO A 116 -0.30 -13.09 6.32
C PRO A 116 -1.59 -13.43 7.07
N GLU A 117 -1.49 -13.98 8.27
CA GLU A 117 -2.63 -14.35 9.12
C GLU A 117 -3.52 -13.15 9.48
N ASP A 118 -2.94 -11.94 9.58
CA ASP A 118 -3.69 -10.72 9.89
C ASP A 118 -4.63 -10.28 8.75
N GLN A 119 -4.51 -10.89 7.57
CA GLN A 119 -5.32 -10.58 6.38
C GLN A 119 -6.47 -11.55 6.17
N ILE A 120 -6.39 -12.75 6.77
CA ILE A 120 -7.40 -13.80 6.60
C ILE A 120 -8.64 -13.45 7.42
N ILE A 121 -9.76 -13.32 6.75
CA ILE A 121 -11.05 -12.93 7.35
C ILE A 121 -11.99 -14.11 7.41
N CYS A 122 -12.02 -14.97 6.38
CA CYS A 122 -12.92 -16.09 6.27
C CYS A 122 -12.29 -17.39 6.74
N SER A 123 -13.14 -18.33 7.15
CA SER A 123 -12.71 -19.68 7.59
C SER A 123 -12.57 -20.69 6.45
N VAL A 124 -12.82 -20.29 5.21
CA VAL A 124 -12.70 -21.11 4.00
C VAL A 124 -11.91 -20.32 2.96
N VAL A 125 -10.93 -20.95 2.32
CA VAL A 125 -10.06 -20.32 1.31
C VAL A 125 -10.87 -19.68 0.18
N ALA A 126 -11.83 -20.40 -0.38
CA ALA A 126 -12.65 -19.87 -1.47
C ALA A 126 -13.48 -18.64 -1.05
N ASP A 127 -14.01 -18.64 0.17
CA ASP A 127 -14.79 -17.53 0.70
C ASP A 127 -13.89 -16.30 0.97
N ASP A 128 -12.66 -16.53 1.44
CA ASP A 128 -11.70 -15.44 1.69
C ASP A 128 -11.30 -14.74 0.39
N ILE A 129 -11.10 -15.49 -0.68
CA ILE A 129 -10.87 -14.96 -2.03
C ILE A 129 -12.12 -14.20 -2.53
N ALA A 130 -13.31 -14.74 -2.32
CA ALA A 130 -14.57 -14.12 -2.73
C ALA A 130 -14.83 -12.80 -2.00
N PHE A 131 -14.47 -12.71 -0.72
CA PHE A 131 -14.68 -11.54 0.12
C PHE A 131 -14.13 -10.25 -0.48
N GLY A 132 -12.93 -10.32 -1.09
CA GLY A 132 -12.34 -9.17 -1.79
C GLY A 132 -13.17 -8.71 -2.99
N LEU A 133 -13.68 -9.65 -3.77
CA LEU A 133 -14.51 -9.37 -4.96
C LEU A 133 -15.89 -8.83 -4.56
N GLU A 134 -16.47 -9.31 -3.48
CA GLU A 134 -17.73 -8.82 -2.93
C GLU A 134 -17.60 -7.37 -2.44
N ASN A 135 -16.53 -7.05 -1.74
CA ASN A 135 -16.23 -5.67 -1.28
C ASN A 135 -16.03 -4.70 -2.45
N LEU A 136 -15.51 -5.19 -3.58
CA LEU A 136 -15.39 -4.44 -4.83
C LEU A 136 -16.69 -4.38 -5.62
N GLN A 137 -17.79 -4.95 -5.09
CA GLN A 137 -19.11 -4.98 -5.71
C GLN A 137 -19.11 -5.66 -7.11
N VAL A 138 -18.25 -6.67 -7.28
CA VAL A 138 -18.25 -7.51 -8.48
C VAL A 138 -19.61 -8.21 -8.60
N PRO A 139 -20.26 -8.23 -9.79
CA PRO A 139 -21.52 -8.93 -9.98
C PRO A 139 -21.44 -10.40 -9.57
N SER A 140 -22.41 -10.90 -8.81
CA SER A 140 -22.39 -12.25 -8.20
C SER A 140 -22.17 -13.39 -9.22
N ASN A 141 -22.66 -13.21 -10.46
CA ASN A 141 -22.45 -14.18 -11.53
C ASN A 141 -21.00 -14.23 -12.05
N GLN A 142 -20.15 -13.28 -11.68
CA GLN A 142 -18.72 -13.24 -12.05
C GLN A 142 -17.81 -13.68 -10.90
N ILE A 143 -18.29 -13.69 -9.66
CA ILE A 143 -17.47 -14.00 -8.49
C ILE A 143 -16.95 -15.45 -8.57
N THR A 144 -17.83 -16.44 -8.74
CA THR A 144 -17.43 -17.86 -8.79
C THR A 144 -16.34 -18.15 -9.83
N PRO A 145 -16.48 -17.74 -11.10
CA PRO A 145 -15.43 -17.94 -12.10
C PRO A 145 -14.10 -17.27 -11.74
N LEU A 146 -14.14 -16.08 -11.15
CA LEU A 146 -12.94 -15.37 -10.73
C LEU A 146 -12.26 -16.03 -9.54
N VAL A 147 -13.02 -16.53 -8.57
CA VAL A 147 -12.50 -17.29 -7.43
C VAL A 147 -11.81 -18.58 -7.93
N GLU A 148 -12.45 -19.35 -8.81
CA GLU A 148 -11.87 -20.56 -9.39
C GLU A 148 -10.57 -20.27 -10.14
N GLN A 149 -10.52 -19.15 -10.89
CA GLN A 149 -9.31 -18.71 -11.56
C GLN A 149 -8.18 -18.40 -10.56
N GLN A 150 -8.46 -17.68 -9.47
CA GLN A 150 -7.45 -17.36 -8.46
C GLN A 150 -6.98 -18.59 -7.70
N ILE A 151 -7.88 -19.53 -7.36
CA ILE A 151 -7.55 -20.81 -6.75
C ILE A 151 -6.59 -21.60 -7.64
N THR A 152 -6.85 -21.65 -8.95
CA THR A 152 -6.00 -22.34 -9.93
C THR A 152 -4.63 -21.66 -10.05
N LEU A 153 -4.59 -20.33 -10.15
CA LEU A 153 -3.34 -19.55 -10.24
C LEU A 153 -2.48 -19.69 -8.98
N GLY A 154 -3.12 -19.74 -7.81
CA GLY A 154 -2.46 -19.92 -6.52
C GLY A 154 -2.09 -21.38 -6.20
N THR A 155 -2.40 -22.34 -7.09
CA THR A 155 -2.23 -23.80 -6.82
C THR A 155 -2.96 -24.26 -5.55
N LEU A 156 -4.11 -23.63 -5.25
CA LEU A 156 -4.91 -23.89 -4.03
C LEU A 156 -6.10 -24.82 -4.25
N THR A 157 -6.15 -25.56 -5.37
CA THR A 157 -7.32 -26.37 -5.77
C THR A 157 -7.69 -27.42 -4.71
N GLU A 158 -6.71 -28.06 -4.10
CA GLU A 158 -6.92 -29.06 -3.05
C GLU A 158 -7.34 -28.44 -1.70
N PHE A 159 -7.08 -27.14 -1.52
CA PHE A 159 -7.32 -26.40 -0.28
C PHE A 159 -8.52 -25.45 -0.36
N ALA A 160 -9.23 -25.42 -1.48
CA ALA A 160 -10.29 -24.46 -1.74
C ALA A 160 -11.39 -24.41 -0.65
N SER A 161 -11.70 -25.59 -0.05
CA SER A 161 -12.68 -25.75 1.01
C SER A 161 -12.08 -25.83 2.43
N GLU A 162 -10.75 -25.75 2.54
CA GLU A 162 -10.06 -25.85 3.82
C GLU A 162 -10.02 -24.51 4.55
N ASN A 163 -9.73 -24.59 5.85
CA ASN A 163 -9.51 -23.39 6.65
C ASN A 163 -8.09 -22.84 6.38
N PRO A 164 -7.96 -21.60 5.89
CA PRO A 164 -6.65 -21.02 5.58
C PRO A 164 -5.70 -20.96 6.78
N GLN A 165 -6.22 -20.85 8.02
CA GLN A 165 -5.38 -20.88 9.23
C GLN A 165 -4.75 -22.25 9.52
N MET A 166 -5.23 -23.31 8.87
CA MET A 166 -4.66 -24.66 9.01
C MET A 166 -3.59 -24.96 7.96
N LEU A 167 -3.39 -24.06 7.00
CA LEU A 167 -2.38 -24.18 5.96
C LEU A 167 -1.02 -23.67 6.45
N SER A 168 0.05 -24.26 5.95
CA SER A 168 1.40 -23.77 6.21
C SER A 168 1.63 -22.44 5.50
N GLY A 169 2.46 -21.57 6.07
CA GLY A 169 2.73 -20.22 5.58
C GLY A 169 3.56 -20.14 4.27
N GLY A 170 3.41 -21.11 3.39
CA GLY A 170 4.13 -21.19 2.11
C GLY A 170 3.19 -21.47 0.94
#